data_2ea060579f3a11b53393522ff00bc5e7
#
_entry.id   2ea060579f3a11b53393522ff00bc5e7
#
_cell.length_a   1.000
_cell.length_b   1.000
_cell.length_c   1.000
_cell.angle_alpha   90.00
_cell.angle_beta   90.00
_cell.angle_gamma   90.00
#
_symmetry.space_group_name_H-M   'P 1'
#
loop_
_entity.id
_entity.type
_entity.pdbx_description
1 polymer ?
#
loop_
_entity_poly.entity_id
_entity_poly.type
_entity_poly.pdbx_seq_one_letter_code
_entity_poly.pdbx_strand_id
1 'polypeptide(L)'
;MRPDGPGDHHSRRPAQQGGIPDGLLLGILAFILGMTVLVWTATGLSALFAHGSWPAGVSFSGTPLALRHLISDPQDIPGAWPDTPETALSGYGLFWGLFIGQMMVLVVLTVFVLGTVARWRAVRQQRRASRPEPRPKPTPEPAPTSTPAPAPAPMHEVPAHEVPTPRSPRQETPPAEEPLATTLAPASAPASHGGRGGGWEANRAEVTVHYGPPDTRHSTAVHAVRDAAGPALVITSNPALWSDTKDARAKLGPCHLYDPGHLCDTPARLHWSPTAGCEDRQTAMSRAAGLLTPVRPTARLDQAVGDTAELLLRSYLHAAAIDGRTVRHVHRWSQGLQIQDAVRVLRTHPKAAPGAAGELEGALTAHPERRDMAQQLTTRALATLSTVNIREACTPNRNDALALDSFIHEQGTLYVVGESIEDPRTSPGAMPLLTALVSSVVERGRRMAERSSSGRLDPPMTLVLDDVAAVAPLPQLPELLASGADRGMPTLALLRSREQGRARWPHDELPV
;
A
#
# COMPACT_ATOMS: atom_id res chain seq x y z
N MET A 1 49.07 -11.50 51.54
CA MET A 1 49.14 -11.95 50.14
C MET A 1 47.75 -11.73 49.50
N ARG A 2 47.57 -10.67 48.75
CA ARG A 2 46.42 -10.39 47.91
C ARG A 2 46.65 -10.97 46.49
N PRO A 3 45.66 -11.35 45.79
CA PRO A 3 45.65 -11.13 44.33
C PRO A 3 44.59 -10.13 43.90
N ASP A 4 45.02 -9.35 42.93
CA ASP A 4 44.32 -8.25 42.31
C ASP A 4 43.13 -8.70 41.47
N GLY A 5 42.01 -7.92 41.55
CA GLY A 5 40.87 -8.03 40.66
C GLY A 5 41.01 -7.12 39.43
N PRO A 6 40.42 -7.47 38.28
CA PRO A 6 40.53 -6.68 37.07
C PRO A 6 39.56 -5.47 37.07
N GLY A 7 40.09 -4.34 36.59
CA GLY A 7 39.45 -3.05 36.60
C GLY A 7 38.25 -2.91 35.64
N ASP A 8 37.20 -2.32 36.17
CA ASP A 8 36.02 -1.82 35.45
C ASP A 8 36.40 -0.61 34.59
N HIS A 9 36.38 -0.79 33.27
CA HIS A 9 36.37 0.30 32.30
C HIS A 9 34.97 0.87 32.18
N HIS A 10 34.60 1.78 33.05
CA HIS A 10 33.45 2.66 32.81
C HIS A 10 33.74 3.56 31.61
N SER A 11 33.18 3.22 30.46
CA SER A 11 33.04 4.11 29.30
C SER A 11 32.12 5.28 29.67
N ARG A 12 32.74 6.42 29.97
CA ARG A 12 32.05 7.72 30.13
C ARG A 12 31.34 8.05 28.82
N ARG A 13 30.02 7.98 28.81
CA ARG A 13 29.17 8.64 27.80
C ARG A 13 29.44 10.14 27.95
N PRO A 14 29.68 10.86 26.83
CA PRO A 14 29.74 12.31 26.88
C PRO A 14 28.35 12.83 27.24
N ALA A 15 28.28 13.69 28.24
CA ALA A 15 27.08 14.43 28.62
C ALA A 15 26.63 15.27 27.43
N GLN A 16 25.41 15.02 26.94
CA GLN A 16 24.72 15.88 25.98
C GLN A 16 24.46 17.21 26.69
N GLN A 17 25.26 18.21 26.38
CA GLN A 17 24.96 19.61 26.71
C GLN A 17 23.72 19.99 25.92
N GLY A 18 22.64 20.31 26.62
CA GLY A 18 21.40 20.86 26.08
C GLY A 18 21.64 22.29 25.54
N GLY A 19 22.20 22.37 24.34
CA GLY A 19 22.24 23.60 23.57
C GLY A 19 20.99 23.65 22.69
N ILE A 20 20.42 24.86 22.51
CA ILE A 20 19.35 25.14 21.56
C ILE A 20 19.85 24.67 20.19
N PRO A 21 19.11 23.83 19.44
CA PRO A 21 19.59 23.33 18.15
C PRO A 21 19.79 24.51 17.19
N ASP A 22 20.98 24.60 16.61
CA ASP A 22 21.39 25.68 15.68
C ASP A 22 20.39 25.92 14.55
N GLY A 23 19.66 24.89 14.15
CA GLY A 23 18.59 24.98 13.17
C GLY A 23 17.39 25.80 13.62
N LEU A 24 17.09 25.82 14.92
CA LEU A 24 15.99 26.59 15.49
C LEU A 24 16.35 28.08 15.54
N LEU A 25 17.60 28.42 15.93
CA LEU A 25 18.10 29.80 15.91
C LEU A 25 18.13 30.36 14.50
N LEU A 26 18.62 29.59 13.54
CA LEU A 26 18.63 29.98 12.13
C LEU A 26 17.20 30.17 11.57
N GLY A 27 16.26 29.32 11.98
CA GLY A 27 14.85 29.42 11.60
C GLY A 27 14.18 30.68 12.16
N ILE A 28 14.42 31.03 13.42
CA ILE A 28 13.91 32.26 14.03
C ILE A 28 14.50 33.50 13.35
N LEU A 29 15.80 33.50 13.09
CA LEU A 29 16.47 34.59 12.40
C LEU A 29 15.91 34.82 10.99
N ALA A 30 15.72 33.73 10.23
CA ALA A 30 15.12 33.77 8.90
C ALA A 30 13.66 34.27 8.93
N PHE A 31 12.90 33.87 9.95
CA PHE A 31 11.52 34.33 10.13
C PHE A 31 11.46 35.84 10.42
N ILE A 32 12.29 36.36 11.34
CA ILE A 32 12.34 37.80 11.68
C ILE A 32 12.77 38.60 10.42
N LEU A 33 13.77 38.12 9.71
CA LEU A 33 14.23 38.76 8.47
C LEU A 33 13.11 38.77 7.42
N GLY A 34 12.41 37.65 7.24
CA GLY A 34 11.28 37.56 6.33
C GLY A 34 10.13 38.51 6.66
N MET A 35 9.77 38.63 7.93
CA MET A 35 8.77 39.59 8.39
C MET A 35 9.19 41.04 8.16
N THR A 36 10.47 41.34 8.38
CA THR A 36 11.03 42.67 8.11
C THR A 36 10.93 43.03 6.62
N VAL A 37 11.28 42.08 5.73
CA VAL A 37 11.17 42.29 4.27
C VAL A 37 9.71 42.48 3.86
N LEU A 38 8.78 41.69 4.42
CA LEU A 38 7.33 41.79 4.13
C LEU A 38 6.76 43.14 4.50
N VAL A 39 7.04 43.65 5.73
CA VAL A 39 6.56 44.94 6.15
C VAL A 39 7.15 46.06 5.30
N TRP A 40 8.44 46.04 5.02
CA TRP A 40 9.12 47.03 4.17
C TRP A 40 8.52 47.09 2.76
N THR A 41 8.38 45.92 2.13
CA THR A 41 7.83 45.83 0.77
C THR A 41 6.32 46.15 0.73
N ALA A 42 5.54 45.74 1.74
CA ALA A 42 4.12 46.09 1.82
C ALA A 42 3.92 47.60 1.95
N THR A 43 4.72 48.30 2.80
CA THR A 43 4.65 49.77 2.96
C THR A 43 5.03 50.45 1.67
N GLY A 44 6.16 50.05 1.05
CA GLY A 44 6.62 50.65 -0.19
C GLY A 44 5.68 50.47 -1.37
N LEU A 45 5.17 49.25 -1.56
CA LEU A 45 4.21 48.93 -2.63
C LEU A 45 2.86 49.57 -2.41
N SER A 46 2.36 49.63 -1.16
CA SER A 46 1.09 50.29 -0.88
C SER A 46 1.15 51.79 -1.15
N ALA A 47 2.25 52.44 -0.81
CA ALA A 47 2.47 53.85 -1.14
C ALA A 47 2.65 54.07 -2.66
N LEU A 48 3.34 53.21 -3.33
CA LEU A 48 3.51 53.25 -4.79
C LEU A 48 2.16 53.14 -5.52
N PHE A 49 1.29 52.24 -5.08
CA PHE A 49 -0.07 52.09 -5.64
C PHE A 49 -1.02 53.26 -5.28
N ALA A 50 -0.84 53.88 -4.11
CA ALA A 50 -1.65 55.02 -3.71
C ALA A 50 -1.23 56.32 -4.32
N HIS A 51 0.07 56.58 -4.45
CA HIS A 51 0.65 57.89 -4.79
C HIS A 51 1.60 57.86 -5.96
N GLY A 52 1.86 56.71 -6.58
CA GLY A 52 2.71 56.55 -7.78
C GLY A 52 4.23 56.69 -7.52
N SER A 53 4.66 56.79 -6.28
CA SER A 53 6.07 56.95 -5.92
C SER A 53 6.43 56.18 -4.64
N TRP A 54 7.68 55.71 -4.57
CA TRP A 54 8.19 55.07 -3.37
C TRP A 54 8.52 56.08 -2.31
N PRO A 55 8.04 55.98 -1.07
CA PRO A 55 8.25 56.99 -0.04
C PRO A 55 9.72 57.03 0.42
N ALA A 56 10.35 58.19 0.37
CA ALA A 56 11.77 58.36 0.67
C ALA A 56 12.17 58.07 2.13
N GLY A 57 11.23 58.20 3.09
CA GLY A 57 11.47 57.94 4.50
C GLY A 57 11.34 56.46 4.92
N VAL A 58 10.84 55.55 4.07
CA VAL A 58 10.70 54.11 4.38
C VAL A 58 12.01 53.39 4.14
N SER A 59 12.80 53.24 5.19
CA SER A 59 14.11 52.58 5.15
C SER A 59 14.03 51.13 5.69
N PHE A 60 14.82 50.24 5.13
CA PHE A 60 14.89 48.87 5.62
C PHE A 60 15.37 48.76 7.07
N SER A 61 16.31 49.63 7.46
CA SER A 61 16.83 49.67 8.85
C SER A 61 15.80 50.16 9.89
N GLY A 62 14.80 50.97 9.51
CA GLY A 62 13.71 51.38 10.37
C GLY A 62 12.60 50.38 10.52
N THR A 63 12.52 49.38 9.63
CA THR A 63 11.42 48.42 9.59
C THR A 63 11.23 47.57 10.86
N PRO A 64 12.26 47.16 11.62
CA PRO A 64 12.08 46.42 12.86
C PRO A 64 11.32 47.24 13.93
N LEU A 65 11.55 48.57 13.99
CA LEU A 65 10.82 49.47 14.87
C LEU A 65 9.40 49.71 14.37
N ALA A 66 9.21 49.91 13.08
CA ALA A 66 7.88 49.98 12.47
C ALA A 66 7.06 48.70 12.69
N LEU A 67 7.66 47.50 12.57
CA LEU A 67 7.02 46.23 12.86
C LEU A 67 6.53 46.16 14.33
N ARG A 68 7.39 46.58 15.26
CA ARG A 68 7.02 46.65 16.70
C ARG A 68 5.85 47.58 16.93
N HIS A 69 5.85 48.76 16.29
CA HIS A 69 4.75 49.71 16.39
C HIS A 69 3.43 49.17 15.84
N LEU A 70 3.46 48.56 14.65
CA LEU A 70 2.31 47.94 13.99
C LEU A 70 1.72 46.74 14.76
N ILE A 71 2.51 46.07 15.58
CA ILE A 71 2.02 45.01 16.50
C ILE A 71 1.22 45.66 17.66
N SER A 72 1.66 46.82 18.15
CA SER A 72 0.98 47.52 19.27
C SER A 72 -0.24 48.30 18.76
N ASP A 73 -0.13 48.94 17.61
CA ASP A 73 -1.17 49.77 17.02
C ASP A 73 -1.31 49.50 15.51
N PRO A 74 -2.08 48.47 15.12
CA PRO A 74 -2.18 48.02 13.73
C PRO A 74 -2.80 49.03 12.75
N GLN A 75 -3.48 50.04 13.28
CA GLN A 75 -4.18 51.04 12.47
C GLN A 75 -3.34 52.31 12.21
N ASP A 76 -2.30 52.54 13.01
CA ASP A 76 -1.45 53.72 12.93
C ASP A 76 -0.21 53.47 12.02
N ILE A 77 -0.42 53.54 10.72
CA ILE A 77 0.66 53.43 9.73
C ILE A 77 1.61 54.65 9.78
N PRO A 78 1.12 55.89 9.94
CA PRO A 78 1.99 57.04 10.09
C PRO A 78 2.91 56.99 11.31
N GLY A 79 2.41 56.57 12.46
CA GLY A 79 3.19 56.41 13.69
C GLY A 79 4.30 55.35 13.58
N ALA A 80 4.14 54.34 12.70
CA ALA A 80 5.19 53.37 12.42
C ALA A 80 6.37 53.97 11.60
N TRP A 81 6.17 55.06 10.87
CA TRP A 81 7.17 55.69 9.99
C TRP A 81 7.26 57.20 10.27
N PRO A 82 7.79 57.61 11.41
CA PRO A 82 7.81 59.03 11.82
C PRO A 82 8.61 59.94 10.87
N ASP A 83 9.57 59.39 10.14
CA ASP A 83 10.39 60.17 9.17
C ASP A 83 9.71 60.33 7.80
N THR A 84 8.47 59.81 7.63
CA THR A 84 7.74 59.86 6.35
C THR A 84 6.47 60.73 6.53
N PRO A 85 6.25 61.74 5.63
CA PRO A 85 5.03 62.52 5.68
C PRO A 85 3.78 61.66 5.51
N GLU A 86 2.73 61.89 6.29
CA GLU A 86 1.47 61.13 6.26
C GLU A 86 0.84 61.08 4.86
N THR A 87 1.02 62.17 4.07
CA THR A 87 0.55 62.28 2.69
C THR A 87 1.26 61.37 1.70
N ALA A 88 2.41 60.77 2.07
CA ALA A 88 3.18 59.86 1.23
C ALA A 88 2.93 58.39 1.62
N LEU A 89 2.19 58.12 2.68
CA LEU A 89 1.84 56.76 3.13
C LEU A 89 0.44 56.39 2.66
N SER A 90 0.23 55.11 2.43
CA SER A 90 -1.09 54.59 2.04
C SER A 90 -2.02 54.42 3.21
N GLY A 91 -3.34 54.33 2.94
CA GLY A 91 -4.31 54.00 3.95
C GLY A 91 -4.18 52.57 4.46
N TYR A 92 -4.64 52.35 5.70
CA TYR A 92 -4.65 51.06 6.43
C TYR A 92 -5.09 49.86 5.59
N GLY A 93 -6.22 49.97 4.87
CA GLY A 93 -6.74 48.86 4.08
C GLY A 93 -5.83 48.38 2.94
N LEU A 94 -5.16 49.32 2.25
CA LEU A 94 -4.26 49.00 1.15
C LEU A 94 -2.97 48.33 1.67
N PHE A 95 -2.43 48.82 2.77
CA PHE A 95 -1.24 48.21 3.40
C PHE A 95 -1.51 46.78 3.86
N TRP A 96 -2.56 46.55 4.62
CA TRP A 96 -2.87 45.21 5.13
C TRP A 96 -3.30 44.24 4.01
N GLY A 97 -4.00 44.73 2.99
CA GLY A 97 -4.33 43.93 1.81
C GLY A 97 -3.12 43.41 1.07
N LEU A 98 -2.13 44.27 0.84
CA LEU A 98 -0.86 43.90 0.22
C LEU A 98 -0.01 43.00 1.11
N PHE A 99 0.05 43.28 2.42
CA PHE A 99 0.79 42.47 3.39
C PHE A 99 0.25 41.05 3.45
N ILE A 100 -1.06 40.85 3.56
CA ILE A 100 -1.69 39.53 3.57
C ILE A 100 -1.51 38.82 2.23
N GLY A 101 -1.64 39.54 1.10
CA GLY A 101 -1.41 39.00 -0.23
C GLY A 101 0.02 38.49 -0.41
N GLN A 102 1.02 39.27 -0.01
CA GLN A 102 2.44 38.87 -0.06
C GLN A 102 2.73 37.68 0.87
N MET A 103 2.14 37.66 2.06
CA MET A 103 2.28 36.56 3.00
C MET A 103 1.71 35.24 2.41
N MET A 104 0.55 35.28 1.75
CA MET A 104 -0.02 34.11 1.07
C MET A 104 0.91 33.61 -0.05
N VAL A 105 1.44 34.52 -0.88
CA VAL A 105 2.39 34.16 -1.94
C VAL A 105 3.65 33.51 -1.36
N LEU A 106 4.17 34.07 -0.26
CA LEU A 106 5.36 33.55 0.43
C LEU A 106 5.08 32.13 0.99
N VAL A 107 3.94 31.89 1.60
CA VAL A 107 3.54 30.56 2.12
C VAL A 107 3.46 29.54 0.97
N VAL A 108 2.79 29.87 -0.13
CA VAL A 108 2.68 28.99 -1.30
C VAL A 108 4.07 28.68 -1.88
N LEU A 109 4.91 29.71 -2.02
CA LEU A 109 6.28 29.54 -2.52
C LEU A 109 7.12 28.65 -1.59
N THR A 110 7.00 28.85 -0.28
CA THR A 110 7.71 28.05 0.73
C THR A 110 7.31 26.57 0.65
N VAL A 111 6.00 26.27 0.56
CA VAL A 111 5.47 24.91 0.41
C VAL A 111 5.99 24.28 -0.88
N PHE A 112 5.98 25.03 -1.97
CA PHE A 112 6.50 24.58 -3.27
C PHE A 112 8.00 24.26 -3.22
N VAL A 113 8.80 25.14 -2.64
CA VAL A 113 10.27 24.95 -2.51
C VAL A 113 10.58 23.76 -1.60
N LEU A 114 9.90 23.64 -0.45
CA LEU A 114 10.08 22.49 0.46
C LEU A 114 9.70 21.18 -0.23
N GLY A 115 8.60 21.16 -0.97
CA GLY A 115 8.18 19.98 -1.75
C GLY A 115 9.21 19.60 -2.82
N THR A 116 9.77 20.57 -3.53
CA THR A 116 10.79 20.35 -4.57
C THR A 116 12.10 19.85 -3.98
N VAL A 117 12.55 20.45 -2.87
CA VAL A 117 13.78 20.04 -2.16
C VAL A 117 13.63 18.63 -1.55
N ALA A 118 12.46 18.30 -0.99
CA ALA A 118 12.19 16.97 -0.48
C ALA A 118 12.27 15.91 -1.59
N ARG A 119 11.64 16.17 -2.74
CA ARG A 119 11.74 15.29 -3.93
C ARG A 119 13.18 15.13 -4.42
N TRP A 120 13.93 16.22 -4.52
CA TRP A 120 15.32 16.19 -4.96
C TRP A 120 16.22 15.40 -3.98
N ARG A 121 16.00 15.55 -2.67
CA ARG A 121 16.71 14.77 -1.63
C ARG A 121 16.39 13.28 -1.74
N ALA A 122 15.13 12.90 -1.93
CA ALA A 122 14.71 11.52 -2.08
C ALA A 122 15.35 10.85 -3.31
N VAL A 123 15.34 11.52 -4.47
CA VAL A 123 16.00 11.05 -5.71
C VAL A 123 17.51 10.90 -5.52
N ARG A 124 18.15 11.82 -4.78
CA ARG A 124 19.60 11.78 -4.53
C ARG A 124 19.99 10.65 -3.57
N GLN A 125 19.13 10.32 -2.61
CA GLN A 125 19.32 9.16 -1.71
C GLN A 125 19.18 7.84 -2.48
N GLN A 126 18.18 7.71 -3.36
CA GLN A 126 18.03 6.53 -4.23
C GLN A 126 19.25 6.34 -5.14
N ARG A 127 19.79 7.40 -5.74
CA ARG A 127 21.01 7.33 -6.58
C ARG A 127 22.26 6.96 -5.78
N ARG A 128 22.31 7.24 -4.47
CA ARG A 128 23.42 6.81 -3.60
C ARG A 128 23.27 5.35 -3.18
N ALA A 129 22.05 4.88 -2.94
CA ALA A 129 21.77 3.47 -2.62
C ALA A 129 21.98 2.54 -3.82
N SER A 130 21.83 3.04 -5.05
CA SER A 130 22.04 2.29 -6.31
C SER A 130 23.49 2.27 -6.78
N ARG A 131 24.44 2.84 -6.04
CA ARG A 131 25.86 2.77 -6.40
C ARG A 131 26.41 1.41 -5.96
N PRO A 132 26.88 0.54 -6.91
CA PRO A 132 27.46 -0.74 -6.56
C PRO A 132 28.62 -0.54 -5.58
N GLU A 133 28.58 -1.26 -4.47
CA GLU A 133 29.70 -1.32 -3.55
C GLU A 133 30.94 -1.81 -4.28
N PRO A 134 32.11 -1.17 -4.15
CA PRO A 134 33.32 -1.66 -4.78
C PRO A 134 33.62 -3.06 -4.23
N ARG A 135 33.60 -4.06 -5.13
CA ARG A 135 34.02 -5.43 -4.78
C ARG A 135 35.37 -5.35 -4.04
N PRO A 136 35.49 -5.99 -2.86
CA PRO A 136 36.77 -6.13 -2.23
C PRO A 136 37.75 -6.80 -3.19
N LYS A 137 38.94 -6.20 -3.41
CA LYS A 137 40.00 -6.86 -4.17
C LYS A 137 40.30 -8.18 -3.47
N PRO A 138 40.46 -9.30 -4.19
CA PRO A 138 40.87 -10.56 -3.60
C PRO A 138 42.26 -10.37 -2.95
N THR A 139 42.32 -10.59 -1.65
CA THR A 139 43.58 -10.68 -0.90
C THR A 139 44.37 -11.86 -1.49
N PRO A 140 45.66 -11.71 -1.80
CA PRO A 140 46.49 -12.83 -2.24
C PRO A 140 46.54 -13.88 -1.14
N GLU A 141 46.13 -15.09 -1.47
CA GLU A 141 46.22 -16.28 -0.63
C GLU A 141 47.74 -16.58 -0.37
N PRO A 142 48.19 -16.75 0.88
CA PRO A 142 49.57 -17.15 1.12
C PRO A 142 49.81 -18.58 0.62
N ALA A 143 50.88 -18.79 -0.13
CA ALA A 143 51.32 -20.10 -0.62
C ALA A 143 51.44 -21.12 0.52
N PRO A 144 51.06 -22.40 0.30
CA PRO A 144 51.16 -23.43 1.32
C PRO A 144 52.62 -23.76 1.63
N THR A 145 52.99 -23.47 2.87
CA THR A 145 54.27 -23.92 3.43
C THR A 145 54.26 -25.42 3.60
N SER A 146 55.17 -26.11 2.90
CA SER A 146 55.42 -27.52 3.02
C SER A 146 55.97 -27.89 4.40
N THR A 147 55.17 -28.65 5.16
CA THR A 147 55.63 -29.28 6.43
C THR A 147 55.99 -30.72 6.17
N PRO A 148 57.16 -31.21 6.69
CA PRO A 148 57.66 -32.56 6.40
C PRO A 148 56.86 -33.65 7.09
N ALA A 149 56.80 -34.81 6.41
CA ALA A 149 56.15 -36.04 6.87
C ALA A 149 56.75 -36.60 8.16
N PRO A 150 55.97 -37.09 9.13
CA PRO A 150 56.45 -37.98 10.20
C PRO A 150 56.39 -39.46 9.72
N ALA A 151 57.42 -40.20 10.14
CA ALA A 151 57.66 -41.60 9.91
C ALA A 151 56.64 -42.57 10.55
N PRO A 152 56.57 -43.84 10.07
CA PRO A 152 55.54 -44.78 10.49
C PRO A 152 55.89 -45.51 11.81
N ALA A 153 54.88 -45.81 12.60
CA ALA A 153 54.94 -46.76 13.71
C ALA A 153 53.70 -47.66 13.72
N PRO A 154 53.71 -48.82 14.40
CA PRO A 154 53.51 -50.10 13.79
C PRO A 154 52.08 -50.66 13.93
N MET A 155 51.83 -51.71 13.10
CA MET A 155 50.63 -52.52 13.00
C MET A 155 50.18 -53.15 14.34
N HIS A 156 48.87 -53.20 14.52
CA HIS A 156 48.15 -54.24 15.26
C HIS A 156 47.06 -54.84 14.39
N GLU A 157 47.10 -56.18 14.33
CA GLU A 157 46.23 -57.09 13.58
C GLU A 157 44.81 -57.20 14.15
N VAL A 158 43.81 -57.16 13.27
CA VAL A 158 42.73 -58.10 12.91
C VAL A 158 41.65 -58.40 13.95
N PRO A 159 40.37 -58.75 13.59
CA PRO A 159 39.95 -59.57 12.44
C PRO A 159 38.76 -59.07 11.59
N ALA A 160 38.71 -59.69 10.45
CA ALA A 160 37.75 -59.55 9.38
C ALA A 160 36.27 -59.86 9.75
N HIS A 161 35.36 -59.11 9.16
CA HIS A 161 34.01 -59.57 8.89
C HIS A 161 33.66 -59.29 7.43
N GLU A 162 33.13 -60.31 6.80
CA GLU A 162 32.85 -60.47 5.36
C GLU A 162 31.84 -59.48 4.84
N VAL A 163 32.10 -58.97 3.62
CA VAL A 163 31.20 -58.19 2.80
C VAL A 163 30.62 -59.12 1.74
N PRO A 164 29.28 -59.20 1.55
CA PRO A 164 28.73 -59.88 0.35
C PRO A 164 28.60 -58.87 -0.79
N THR A 165 29.19 -59.23 -1.92
CA THR A 165 29.12 -58.58 -3.22
C THR A 165 27.74 -58.77 -3.87
N PRO A 166 27.17 -57.77 -4.56
CA PRO A 166 25.98 -57.98 -5.39
C PRO A 166 26.31 -58.51 -6.75
N ARG A 167 25.62 -59.60 -7.13
CA ARG A 167 25.63 -60.21 -8.46
C ARG A 167 24.73 -59.42 -9.42
N SER A 168 25.25 -59.20 -10.62
CA SER A 168 24.51 -58.74 -11.81
C SER A 168 23.55 -59.80 -12.32
N PRO A 169 22.39 -59.41 -12.88
CA PRO A 169 21.46 -60.36 -13.48
C PRO A 169 21.78 -60.66 -14.93
N ARG A 170 21.62 -61.94 -15.23
CA ARG A 170 21.78 -62.58 -16.54
C ARG A 170 20.48 -62.45 -17.33
N GLN A 171 20.63 -62.12 -18.61
CA GLN A 171 19.57 -62.18 -19.62
C GLN A 171 19.20 -63.66 -19.93
N GLU A 172 17.92 -63.94 -20.05
CA GLU A 172 17.38 -65.02 -20.83
C GLU A 172 16.06 -64.63 -21.51
N THR A 173 15.99 -64.78 -22.81
CA THR A 173 14.86 -64.64 -23.72
C THR A 173 14.64 -66.06 -24.38
N PRO A 174 13.55 -66.25 -25.15
CA PRO A 174 12.17 -66.64 -24.86
C PRO A 174 11.84 -68.09 -25.23
N PRO A 175 10.58 -68.50 -25.27
CA PRO A 175 9.96 -68.70 -26.58
C PRO A 175 8.49 -68.36 -26.74
N ALA A 176 8.13 -68.21 -27.99
CA ALA A 176 6.87 -67.86 -28.58
C ALA A 176 5.78 -68.97 -28.49
N GLU A 177 4.50 -68.53 -28.52
CA GLU A 177 3.48 -69.14 -29.37
C GLU A 177 2.26 -68.24 -29.52
N GLU A 178 1.92 -67.99 -30.78
CA GLU A 178 0.68 -67.46 -31.35
C GLU A 178 -0.37 -68.54 -31.49
N PRO A 179 -1.56 -68.37 -32.13
CA PRO A 179 -2.37 -67.19 -32.46
C PRO A 179 -3.87 -67.34 -32.25
N LEU A 180 -4.68 -66.33 -32.57
CA LEU A 180 -5.89 -66.32 -33.42
C LEU A 180 -6.78 -65.10 -33.06
N ALA A 181 -6.78 -64.14 -33.92
CA ALA A 181 -7.73 -63.77 -34.99
C ALA A 181 -9.08 -63.20 -34.46
N THR A 182 -9.41 -62.02 -34.79
CA THR A 182 -10.20 -61.50 -35.93
C THR A 182 -11.01 -60.29 -35.39
N THR A 183 -11.05 -59.07 -35.90
CA THR A 183 -11.51 -58.54 -37.15
C THR A 183 -11.72 -57.01 -37.07
N LEU A 184 -11.22 -56.31 -38.05
CA LEU A 184 -11.75 -55.10 -38.69
C LEU A 184 -11.67 -53.75 -37.96
N ALA A 185 -10.74 -52.95 -38.44
CA ALA A 185 -10.77 -51.49 -38.52
C ALA A 185 -11.82 -51.03 -39.56
N PRO A 186 -12.18 -49.74 -39.59
CA PRO A 186 -11.38 -48.88 -40.47
C PRO A 186 -10.93 -47.55 -39.87
N ALA A 187 -9.82 -47.11 -40.42
CA ALA A 187 -9.21 -45.81 -40.27
C ALA A 187 -10.09 -44.67 -40.77
N SER A 188 -10.00 -43.54 -40.09
CA SER A 188 -10.10 -42.21 -40.72
C SER A 188 -9.39 -41.19 -39.87
N ALA A 189 -8.21 -40.78 -40.21
CA ALA A 189 -7.71 -39.43 -40.05
C ALA A 189 -7.99 -38.73 -41.39
N PRO A 190 -7.87 -37.40 -41.53
CA PRO A 190 -7.58 -36.29 -40.62
C PRO A 190 -8.52 -35.12 -40.74
N ALA A 191 -8.54 -34.23 -39.79
CA ALA A 191 -8.86 -32.86 -40.09
C ALA A 191 -8.16 -31.94 -39.04
N SER A 192 -7.05 -31.39 -39.45
CA SER A 192 -6.48 -30.18 -38.93
C SER A 192 -7.48 -29.03 -39.08
N HIS A 193 -8.05 -28.59 -37.98
CA HIS A 193 -8.61 -27.25 -37.90
C HIS A 193 -7.97 -26.54 -36.73
N GLY A 194 -7.17 -25.52 -37.08
CA GLY A 194 -6.58 -24.59 -36.14
C GLY A 194 -7.66 -23.93 -35.31
N GLY A 195 -7.68 -24.30 -34.04
CA GLY A 195 -8.33 -23.56 -32.97
C GLY A 195 -7.23 -23.09 -32.05
N ARG A 196 -6.86 -21.81 -32.14
CA ARG A 196 -6.15 -21.11 -31.10
C ARG A 196 -7.07 -21.03 -29.88
N GLY A 197 -7.06 -22.06 -29.07
CA GLY A 197 -7.69 -22.11 -27.74
C GLY A 197 -6.60 -22.29 -26.73
N GLY A 198 -6.52 -21.33 -25.81
CA GLY A 198 -5.46 -21.09 -24.86
C GLY A 198 -4.90 -22.30 -24.14
N GLY A 199 -3.59 -22.42 -24.20
CA GLY A 199 -2.82 -23.50 -23.56
C GLY A 199 -2.90 -23.58 -22.04
N TRP A 200 -3.53 -22.61 -21.37
CA TRP A 200 -3.71 -22.65 -19.92
C TRP A 200 -5.00 -23.41 -19.50
N GLU A 201 -6.00 -23.49 -20.38
CA GLU A 201 -7.20 -24.32 -20.10
C GLU A 201 -6.93 -25.83 -20.09
N ALA A 202 -5.93 -26.28 -20.86
CA ALA A 202 -5.53 -27.69 -20.90
C ALA A 202 -4.74 -28.13 -19.65
N ASN A 203 -4.12 -27.19 -18.92
CA ASN A 203 -3.36 -27.45 -17.68
C ASN A 203 -4.18 -27.17 -16.41
N ARG A 204 -5.48 -27.16 -16.50
CA ARG A 204 -6.43 -26.77 -15.43
C ARG A 204 -6.37 -27.64 -14.16
N ALA A 205 -5.61 -28.73 -14.18
CA ALA A 205 -5.54 -29.67 -13.06
C ALA A 205 -4.31 -29.47 -12.15
N GLU A 206 -3.35 -28.62 -12.49
CA GLU A 206 -2.07 -28.84 -11.85
C GLU A 206 -1.50 -27.76 -10.96
N VAL A 207 -1.70 -26.48 -11.08
CA VAL A 207 -1.12 -25.57 -10.06
C VAL A 207 -1.85 -24.23 -10.02
N THR A 208 -2.64 -24.02 -8.98
CA THR A 208 -3.30 -22.73 -8.69
C THR A 208 -2.42 -21.79 -7.88
N VAL A 209 -1.32 -22.30 -7.28
CA VAL A 209 -0.35 -21.52 -6.49
C VAL A 209 1.07 -21.78 -7.01
N HIS A 210 1.75 -20.73 -7.41
CA HIS A 210 3.17 -20.77 -7.80
C HIS A 210 4.03 -19.97 -6.82
N TYR A 211 5.17 -20.57 -6.46
CA TYR A 211 6.20 -19.93 -5.66
C TYR A 211 7.44 -19.68 -6.52
N GLY A 212 7.96 -18.45 -6.50
CA GLY A 212 9.13 -18.14 -7.29
C GLY A 212 9.66 -16.72 -7.19
N PRO A 213 10.82 -16.49 -7.78
CA PRO A 213 11.43 -15.16 -7.85
C PRO A 213 10.59 -14.20 -8.71
N PRO A 214 10.81 -12.88 -8.58
CA PRO A 214 10.00 -11.86 -9.25
C PRO A 214 9.88 -12.05 -10.77
N ASP A 215 10.97 -12.41 -11.46
CA ASP A 215 10.98 -12.53 -12.92
C ASP A 215 10.12 -13.70 -13.41
N THR A 216 10.20 -14.86 -12.73
CA THR A 216 9.37 -16.03 -13.04
C THR A 216 7.89 -15.73 -12.77
N ARG A 217 7.58 -15.08 -11.64
CA ARG A 217 6.20 -14.69 -11.32
C ARG A 217 5.67 -13.69 -12.34
N HIS A 218 6.48 -12.71 -12.74
CA HIS A 218 6.09 -11.72 -13.74
C HIS A 218 5.75 -12.36 -15.08
N SER A 219 6.63 -13.23 -15.62
CA SER A 219 6.38 -13.92 -16.88
C SER A 219 5.11 -14.78 -16.84
N THR A 220 4.91 -15.52 -15.75
CA THR A 220 3.70 -16.33 -15.54
C THR A 220 2.44 -15.45 -15.46
N ALA A 221 2.50 -14.32 -14.74
CA ALA A 221 1.41 -13.38 -14.65
C ALA A 221 1.05 -12.76 -16.01
N VAL A 222 2.06 -12.34 -16.80
CA VAL A 222 1.86 -11.77 -18.15
C VAL A 222 1.12 -12.77 -19.06
N HIS A 223 1.54 -14.04 -19.05
CA HIS A 223 0.86 -15.08 -19.84
C HIS A 223 -0.58 -15.27 -19.35
N ALA A 224 -0.79 -15.47 -18.06
CA ALA A 224 -2.12 -15.68 -17.51
C ALA A 224 -3.08 -14.51 -17.78
N VAL A 225 -2.59 -13.27 -17.70
CA VAL A 225 -3.41 -12.07 -17.99
C VAL A 225 -3.76 -11.99 -19.48
N ARG A 226 -2.82 -12.29 -20.37
CA ARG A 226 -3.06 -12.25 -21.84
C ARG A 226 -3.98 -13.36 -22.30
N ASP A 227 -3.91 -14.54 -21.67
CA ASP A 227 -4.68 -15.74 -22.04
C ASP A 227 -6.07 -15.76 -21.39
N ALA A 228 -6.39 -14.84 -20.47
CA ALA A 228 -7.69 -14.74 -19.84
C ALA A 228 -8.77 -14.43 -20.89
N ALA A 229 -9.70 -15.36 -21.10
CA ALA A 229 -10.72 -15.27 -22.17
C ALA A 229 -11.83 -14.26 -21.88
N GLY A 230 -12.12 -14.00 -20.57
CA GLY A 230 -13.18 -13.11 -20.12
C GLY A 230 -12.65 -11.94 -19.28
N PRO A 231 -13.49 -11.37 -18.39
CA PRO A 231 -13.04 -10.33 -17.48
C PRO A 231 -11.88 -10.82 -16.59
N ALA A 232 -11.02 -9.90 -16.19
CA ALA A 232 -9.89 -10.26 -15.35
C ALA A 232 -9.69 -9.29 -14.18
N LEU A 233 -9.33 -9.84 -13.01
CA LEU A 233 -8.85 -9.08 -11.86
C LEU A 233 -7.38 -9.40 -11.67
N VAL A 234 -6.54 -8.37 -11.73
CA VAL A 234 -5.07 -8.50 -11.68
C VAL A 234 -4.54 -7.72 -10.50
N ILE A 235 -3.85 -8.40 -9.58
CA ILE A 235 -3.13 -7.77 -8.46
C ILE A 235 -1.64 -7.90 -8.72
N THR A 236 -0.87 -6.85 -8.45
CA THR A 236 0.60 -6.92 -8.58
C THR A 236 1.30 -5.83 -7.78
N SER A 237 2.52 -6.13 -7.35
CA SER A 237 3.49 -5.14 -6.87
C SER A 237 4.36 -4.56 -7.99
N ASN A 238 4.30 -5.15 -9.19
CA ASN A 238 5.13 -4.76 -10.33
C ASN A 238 4.32 -3.95 -11.36
N PRO A 239 4.54 -2.63 -11.49
CA PRO A 239 3.82 -1.81 -12.46
C PRO A 239 4.09 -2.20 -13.93
N ALA A 240 5.18 -2.95 -14.22
CA ALA A 240 5.44 -3.46 -15.56
C ALA A 240 4.34 -4.42 -16.04
N LEU A 241 3.66 -5.16 -15.14
CA LEU A 241 2.57 -6.05 -15.54
C LEU A 241 1.41 -5.27 -16.19
N TRP A 242 1.09 -4.07 -15.69
CA TRP A 242 0.13 -3.17 -16.33
C TRP A 242 0.61 -2.76 -17.73
N SER A 243 1.83 -2.23 -17.86
CA SER A 243 2.35 -1.74 -19.13
C SER A 243 2.45 -2.83 -20.19
N ASP A 244 2.81 -4.06 -19.80
CA ASP A 244 3.03 -5.18 -20.72
C ASP A 244 1.74 -5.87 -21.20
N THR A 245 0.63 -5.69 -20.49
CA THR A 245 -0.61 -6.44 -20.76
C THR A 245 -1.81 -5.56 -21.12
N LYS A 246 -1.82 -4.28 -20.73
CA LYS A 246 -2.97 -3.37 -20.93
C LYS A 246 -3.44 -3.29 -22.38
N ASP A 247 -2.53 -3.21 -23.36
CA ASP A 247 -2.87 -3.03 -24.76
C ASP A 247 -3.48 -4.31 -25.36
N ALA A 248 -3.07 -5.49 -24.88
CA ALA A 248 -3.67 -6.76 -25.27
C ALA A 248 -5.08 -6.88 -24.68
N ARG A 249 -5.26 -6.51 -23.41
CA ARG A 249 -6.54 -6.56 -22.71
C ARG A 249 -7.54 -5.52 -23.22
N ALA A 250 -7.07 -4.33 -23.59
CA ALA A 250 -7.91 -3.28 -24.16
C ALA A 250 -8.63 -3.66 -25.46
N LYS A 251 -8.18 -4.72 -26.14
CA LYS A 251 -8.85 -5.28 -27.33
C LYS A 251 -10.07 -6.15 -26.98
N LEU A 252 -10.16 -6.62 -25.74
CA LEU A 252 -11.25 -7.49 -25.26
C LEU A 252 -12.33 -6.70 -24.51
N GLY A 253 -11.93 -5.67 -23.75
CA GLY A 253 -12.81 -4.85 -22.97
C GLY A 253 -12.08 -3.69 -22.29
N PRO A 254 -12.79 -2.87 -21.50
CA PRO A 254 -12.21 -1.72 -20.83
C PRO A 254 -11.13 -2.14 -19.82
N CYS A 255 -10.03 -1.38 -19.77
CA CYS A 255 -8.96 -1.58 -18.80
C CYS A 255 -8.99 -0.48 -17.74
N HIS A 256 -9.17 -0.87 -16.49
CA HIS A 256 -9.20 0.02 -15.34
C HIS A 256 -7.98 -0.21 -14.45
N LEU A 257 -7.40 0.85 -13.93
CA LEU A 257 -6.25 0.81 -13.05
C LEU A 257 -6.57 1.49 -11.72
N TYR A 258 -6.52 0.76 -10.63
CA TYR A 258 -6.51 1.29 -9.27
C TYR A 258 -5.09 1.25 -8.71
N ASP A 259 -4.48 2.42 -8.62
CA ASP A 259 -3.09 2.62 -8.19
C ASP A 259 -3.01 3.85 -7.27
N PRO A 260 -3.38 3.70 -5.99
CA PRO A 260 -3.39 4.82 -5.04
C PRO A 260 -1.98 5.32 -4.69
N GLY A 261 -0.95 4.50 -4.93
CA GLY A 261 0.46 4.82 -4.71
C GLY A 261 1.13 5.57 -5.86
N HIS A 262 0.46 5.69 -7.00
CA HIS A 262 1.00 6.29 -8.23
C HIS A 262 2.29 5.60 -8.71
N LEU A 263 2.31 4.28 -8.67
CA LEU A 263 3.42 3.45 -9.11
C LEU A 263 3.49 3.32 -10.64
N CYS A 264 2.34 3.37 -11.31
CA CYS A 264 2.25 3.34 -12.76
C CYS A 264 2.33 4.76 -13.35
N ASP A 265 3.05 4.90 -14.47
CA ASP A 265 3.13 6.18 -15.20
C ASP A 265 1.91 6.33 -16.14
N THR A 266 0.80 6.75 -15.58
CA THR A 266 -0.43 7.05 -16.32
C THR A 266 -1.29 8.06 -15.55
N PRO A 267 -1.95 9.00 -16.22
CA PRO A 267 -2.90 9.91 -15.58
C PRO A 267 -4.26 9.26 -15.31
N ALA A 268 -4.63 8.24 -16.11
CA ALA A 268 -5.92 7.58 -16.02
C ALA A 268 -5.92 6.52 -14.92
N ARG A 269 -6.45 6.88 -13.75
CA ARG A 269 -6.64 5.98 -12.61
C ARG A 269 -8.09 5.93 -12.19
N LEU A 270 -8.55 4.75 -11.84
CA LEU A 270 -9.85 4.55 -11.22
C LEU A 270 -9.80 5.02 -9.77
N HIS A 271 -10.87 5.65 -9.30
CA HIS A 271 -11.05 5.99 -7.89
C HIS A 271 -12.15 5.12 -7.29
N TRP A 272 -11.98 4.76 -6.02
CA TRP A 272 -12.93 3.90 -5.34
C TRP A 272 -13.10 4.31 -3.88
N SER A 273 -14.35 4.47 -3.43
CA SER A 273 -14.63 4.81 -2.03
C SER A 273 -14.83 3.57 -1.17
N PRO A 274 -14.10 3.42 -0.07
CA PRO A 274 -14.36 2.37 0.90
C PRO A 274 -15.75 2.40 1.54
N THR A 275 -16.46 3.55 1.47
CA THR A 275 -17.82 3.68 1.98
C THR A 275 -18.89 3.28 0.97
N ALA A 276 -18.54 3.07 -0.31
CA ALA A 276 -19.51 2.72 -1.34
C ALA A 276 -20.20 1.38 -1.04
N GLY A 277 -21.54 1.39 -1.08
CA GLY A 277 -22.37 0.22 -0.78
C GLY A 277 -22.51 -0.13 0.71
N CYS A 278 -21.85 0.62 1.62
CA CYS A 278 -21.93 0.39 3.06
C CYS A 278 -23.25 0.89 3.69
N GLU A 279 -24.19 1.36 2.89
CA GLU A 279 -25.59 1.54 3.29
C GLU A 279 -26.21 0.22 3.68
N ASP A 280 -25.77 -0.88 3.05
CA ASP A 280 -26.05 -2.25 3.47
C ASP A 280 -25.10 -2.67 4.61
N ARG A 281 -25.67 -3.15 5.70
CA ARG A 281 -24.91 -3.58 6.89
C ARG A 281 -23.94 -4.72 6.59
N GLN A 282 -24.33 -5.68 5.76
CA GLN A 282 -23.49 -6.82 5.42
C GLN A 282 -22.28 -6.39 4.60
N THR A 283 -22.49 -5.47 3.65
CA THR A 283 -21.42 -4.85 2.87
C THR A 283 -20.46 -4.06 3.78
N ALA A 284 -20.97 -3.31 4.76
CA ALA A 284 -20.16 -2.59 5.72
C ALA A 284 -19.30 -3.53 6.59
N MET A 285 -19.86 -4.68 6.99
CA MET A 285 -19.15 -5.75 7.71
C MET A 285 -18.01 -6.33 6.89
N SER A 286 -18.31 -6.79 5.68
CA SER A 286 -17.30 -7.36 4.76
C SER A 286 -16.19 -6.35 4.44
N ARG A 287 -16.56 -5.07 4.30
CA ARG A 287 -15.63 -3.99 4.05
C ARG A 287 -14.70 -3.72 5.24
N ALA A 288 -15.25 -3.69 6.45
CA ALA A 288 -14.46 -3.53 7.68
C ALA A 288 -13.49 -4.71 7.87
N ALA A 289 -13.95 -5.94 7.65
CA ALA A 289 -13.11 -7.11 7.68
C ALA A 289 -11.96 -7.03 6.67
N GLY A 290 -12.24 -6.66 5.41
CA GLY A 290 -11.22 -6.49 4.37
C GLY A 290 -10.18 -5.42 4.71
N LEU A 291 -10.61 -4.27 5.26
CA LEU A 291 -9.70 -3.20 5.70
C LEU A 291 -8.82 -3.62 6.88
N LEU A 292 -9.32 -4.44 7.79
CA LEU A 292 -8.59 -4.87 8.97
C LEU A 292 -7.70 -6.09 8.73
N THR A 293 -7.98 -6.92 7.74
CA THR A 293 -7.26 -8.17 7.47
C THR A 293 -5.73 -8.01 7.48
N PRO A 294 -5.11 -7.02 6.81
CA PRO A 294 -3.66 -6.91 6.80
C PRO A 294 -3.04 -6.57 8.15
N VAL A 295 -3.77 -5.86 9.00
CA VAL A 295 -3.27 -5.33 10.27
C VAL A 295 -3.77 -6.10 11.49
N ARG A 296 -4.77 -6.98 11.32
CA ARG A 296 -5.39 -7.76 12.39
C ARG A 296 -4.37 -8.70 13.03
N PRO A 297 -4.29 -8.75 14.37
CA PRO A 297 -3.48 -9.73 15.06
C PRO A 297 -3.97 -11.17 14.78
N THR A 298 -3.03 -12.10 14.65
CA THR A 298 -3.35 -13.52 14.40
C THR A 298 -3.46 -14.33 15.70
N ALA A 299 -3.01 -13.78 16.84
CA ALA A 299 -3.07 -14.46 18.12
C ALA A 299 -4.52 -14.57 18.62
N ARG A 300 -4.91 -15.73 19.11
CA ARG A 300 -6.27 -15.98 19.63
C ARG A 300 -6.64 -15.07 20.82
N LEU A 301 -5.66 -14.68 21.63
CA LEU A 301 -5.88 -13.77 22.76
C LEU A 301 -6.33 -12.37 22.30
N ASP A 302 -5.91 -11.94 21.11
CA ASP A 302 -6.23 -10.62 20.55
C ASP A 302 -7.51 -10.63 19.70
N GLN A 303 -8.18 -11.77 19.59
CA GLN A 303 -9.39 -11.89 18.77
C GLN A 303 -10.48 -10.91 19.21
N ALA A 304 -10.71 -10.76 20.50
CA ALA A 304 -11.70 -9.83 21.04
C ALA A 304 -11.39 -8.35 20.68
N VAL A 305 -10.13 -7.99 20.58
CA VAL A 305 -9.69 -6.67 20.10
C VAL A 305 -10.00 -6.51 18.61
N GLY A 306 -9.68 -7.53 17.82
CA GLY A 306 -10.01 -7.57 16.38
C GLY A 306 -11.49 -7.44 16.12
N ASP A 307 -12.33 -8.17 16.86
CA ASP A 307 -13.79 -8.14 16.73
C ASP A 307 -14.38 -6.77 17.13
N THR A 308 -13.81 -6.15 18.19
CA THR A 308 -14.20 -4.79 18.59
C THR A 308 -13.80 -3.77 17.53
N ALA A 309 -12.61 -3.88 16.94
CA ALA A 309 -12.15 -3.02 15.87
C ALA A 309 -13.05 -3.14 14.62
N GLU A 310 -13.43 -4.36 14.27
CA GLU A 310 -14.35 -4.61 13.16
C GLU A 310 -15.73 -3.98 13.40
N LEU A 311 -16.26 -4.10 14.63
CA LEU A 311 -17.51 -3.46 15.02
C LEU A 311 -17.42 -1.94 14.93
N LEU A 312 -16.34 -1.33 15.44
CA LEU A 312 -16.12 0.13 15.32
C LEU A 312 -16.08 0.54 13.85
N LEU A 313 -15.25 -0.12 13.05
CA LEU A 313 -15.03 0.28 11.66
C LEU A 313 -16.27 0.06 10.79
N ARG A 314 -17.00 -1.06 10.93
CA ARG A 314 -18.26 -1.28 10.20
C ARG A 314 -19.31 -0.23 10.54
N SER A 315 -19.41 0.16 11.82
CA SER A 315 -20.36 1.18 12.26
C SER A 315 -20.01 2.56 11.68
N TYR A 316 -18.73 2.92 11.62
CA TYR A 316 -18.27 4.15 10.99
C TYR A 316 -18.53 4.15 9.47
N LEU A 317 -18.24 3.06 8.79
CA LEU A 317 -18.50 2.91 7.35
C LEU A 317 -20.00 3.03 7.04
N HIS A 318 -20.84 2.32 7.81
CA HIS A 318 -22.30 2.37 7.65
C HIS A 318 -22.83 3.78 7.92
N ALA A 319 -22.43 4.42 9.02
CA ALA A 319 -22.82 5.80 9.34
C ALA A 319 -22.41 6.77 8.22
N ALA A 320 -21.20 6.65 7.70
CA ALA A 320 -20.73 7.53 6.63
C ALA A 320 -21.51 7.32 5.34
N ALA A 321 -21.82 6.06 4.97
CA ALA A 321 -22.53 5.73 3.76
C ALA A 321 -23.97 6.25 3.76
N ILE A 322 -24.74 5.99 4.83
CA ILE A 322 -26.15 6.42 4.90
C ILE A 322 -26.29 7.94 4.95
N ASP A 323 -25.34 8.67 5.54
CA ASP A 323 -25.35 10.14 5.66
C ASP A 323 -24.60 10.84 4.49
N GLY A 324 -24.18 10.10 3.46
CA GLY A 324 -23.47 10.63 2.30
C GLY A 324 -22.12 11.25 2.61
N ARG A 325 -21.48 10.81 3.70
CA ARG A 325 -20.15 11.27 4.12
C ARG A 325 -19.04 10.49 3.44
N THR A 326 -17.92 11.16 3.25
CA THR A 326 -16.74 10.57 2.63
C THR A 326 -15.91 9.76 3.64
N VAL A 327 -14.98 8.95 3.13
CA VAL A 327 -14.01 8.21 3.95
C VAL A 327 -13.17 9.10 4.89
N ARG A 328 -13.06 10.41 4.62
CA ARG A 328 -12.41 11.38 5.54
C ARG A 328 -13.08 11.44 6.91
N HIS A 329 -14.40 11.28 6.95
CA HIS A 329 -15.13 11.23 8.22
C HIS A 329 -14.85 9.92 8.96
N VAL A 330 -14.85 8.79 8.25
CA VAL A 330 -14.46 7.49 8.81
C VAL A 330 -13.05 7.54 9.40
N HIS A 331 -12.09 8.12 8.69
CA HIS A 331 -10.72 8.32 9.17
C HIS A 331 -10.66 9.20 10.42
N ARG A 332 -11.44 10.29 10.48
CA ARG A 332 -11.52 11.15 11.65
C ARG A 332 -12.11 10.43 12.86
N TRP A 333 -13.19 9.67 12.66
CA TRP A 333 -13.82 8.89 13.73
C TRP A 333 -12.91 7.76 14.22
N SER A 334 -12.15 7.11 13.31
CA SER A 334 -11.17 6.09 13.69
C SER A 334 -10.03 6.64 14.57
N GLN A 335 -9.74 7.93 14.49
CA GLN A 335 -8.78 8.62 15.35
C GLN A 335 -9.39 9.08 16.71
N GLY A 336 -10.64 8.74 16.99
CA GLY A 336 -11.32 9.18 18.21
C GLY A 336 -11.97 10.57 18.14
N LEU A 337 -11.85 11.24 16.98
CA LEU A 337 -12.34 12.62 16.83
C LEU A 337 -13.79 12.62 16.34
N GLN A 338 -14.66 13.35 17.04
CA GLN A 338 -16.07 13.54 16.67
C GLN A 338 -16.88 12.23 16.50
N ILE A 339 -16.55 11.18 17.25
CA ILE A 339 -17.24 9.87 17.18
C ILE A 339 -18.76 10.01 17.44
N GLN A 340 -19.17 10.98 18.27
CA GLN A 340 -20.56 11.25 18.59
C GLN A 340 -21.40 11.59 17.34
N ASP A 341 -20.77 12.08 16.27
CA ASP A 341 -21.47 12.29 14.99
C ASP A 341 -21.91 10.97 14.38
N ALA A 342 -21.03 9.94 14.38
CA ALA A 342 -21.39 8.62 13.89
C ALA A 342 -22.53 7.99 14.70
N VAL A 343 -22.47 8.09 16.03
CA VAL A 343 -23.53 7.62 16.94
C VAL A 343 -24.84 8.32 16.63
N ARG A 344 -24.81 9.66 16.50
CA ARG A 344 -26.01 10.47 16.19
C ARG A 344 -26.62 10.04 14.84
N VAL A 345 -25.81 9.90 13.79
CA VAL A 345 -26.27 9.44 12.47
C VAL A 345 -26.96 8.08 12.59
N LEU A 346 -26.32 7.10 13.23
CA LEU A 346 -26.89 5.77 13.41
C LEU A 346 -28.17 5.74 14.26
N ARG A 347 -28.34 6.73 15.14
CA ARG A 347 -29.55 6.83 16.00
C ARG A 347 -30.72 7.49 15.28
N THR A 348 -30.46 8.44 14.39
CA THR A 348 -31.51 9.31 13.84
C THR A 348 -31.80 9.08 12.37
N HIS A 349 -30.87 8.50 11.61
CA HIS A 349 -31.03 8.35 10.16
C HIS A 349 -31.99 7.19 9.82
N PRO A 350 -32.99 7.40 8.93
CA PRO A 350 -34.03 6.39 8.63
C PRO A 350 -33.48 5.11 7.94
N LYS A 351 -32.29 5.21 7.30
CA LYS A 351 -31.61 4.04 6.69
C LYS A 351 -30.65 3.35 7.64
N ALA A 352 -30.54 3.78 8.90
CA ALA A 352 -29.66 3.11 9.84
C ALA A 352 -30.15 1.69 10.14
N ALA A 353 -29.24 0.73 10.15
CA ALA A 353 -29.59 -0.64 10.48
C ALA A 353 -30.09 -0.72 11.93
N PRO A 354 -31.14 -1.52 12.20
CA PRO A 354 -31.67 -1.67 13.55
C PRO A 354 -30.57 -2.10 14.54
N GLY A 355 -30.50 -1.41 15.69
CA GLY A 355 -29.53 -1.69 16.74
C GLY A 355 -28.11 -1.15 16.53
N ALA A 356 -27.76 -0.63 15.34
CA ALA A 356 -26.42 -0.20 15.01
C ALA A 356 -25.84 0.88 15.93
N ALA A 357 -26.68 1.83 16.37
CA ALA A 357 -26.29 2.84 17.35
C ALA A 357 -25.91 2.24 18.69
N GLY A 358 -26.74 1.32 19.21
CA GLY A 358 -26.48 0.64 20.48
C GLY A 358 -25.25 -0.25 20.44
N GLU A 359 -24.99 -0.92 19.31
CA GLU A 359 -23.77 -1.70 19.11
C GLU A 359 -22.52 -0.81 19.16
N LEU A 360 -22.53 0.34 18.47
CA LEU A 360 -21.41 1.29 18.49
C LEU A 360 -21.22 1.86 19.91
N GLU A 361 -22.27 2.27 20.56
CA GLU A 361 -22.21 2.79 21.94
C GLU A 361 -21.68 1.73 22.92
N GLY A 362 -22.15 0.49 22.81
CA GLY A 362 -21.65 -0.63 23.59
C GLY A 362 -20.15 -0.88 23.40
N ALA A 363 -19.65 -0.77 22.15
CA ALA A 363 -18.23 -0.89 21.89
C ALA A 363 -17.42 0.29 22.44
N LEU A 364 -17.96 1.52 22.38
CA LEU A 364 -17.31 2.72 22.89
C LEU A 364 -17.29 2.77 24.44
N THR A 365 -18.25 2.15 25.09
CA THR A 365 -18.35 2.06 26.57
C THR A 365 -17.76 0.75 27.13
N ALA A 366 -17.27 -0.13 26.26
CA ALA A 366 -16.61 -1.37 26.64
C ALA A 366 -15.32 -1.10 27.48
N HIS A 367 -14.73 -2.20 27.98
CA HIS A 367 -13.51 -2.15 28.76
C HIS A 367 -12.45 -1.23 28.12
N PRO A 368 -11.92 -0.20 28.83
CA PRO A 368 -11.12 0.87 28.25
C PRO A 368 -9.93 0.37 27.43
N GLU A 369 -9.15 -0.58 27.97
CA GLU A 369 -7.95 -1.10 27.29
C GLU A 369 -8.31 -1.78 25.96
N ARG A 370 -9.35 -2.61 25.93
CA ARG A 370 -9.78 -3.27 24.70
C ARG A 370 -10.29 -2.28 23.67
N ARG A 371 -11.08 -1.29 24.10
CA ARG A 371 -11.55 -0.21 23.23
C ARG A 371 -10.37 0.57 22.63
N ASP A 372 -9.40 0.96 23.44
CA ASP A 372 -8.27 1.77 23.00
C ASP A 372 -7.36 0.98 22.04
N MET A 373 -7.12 -0.31 22.29
CA MET A 373 -6.42 -1.18 21.34
C MET A 373 -7.20 -1.36 20.02
N ALA A 374 -8.51 -1.54 20.08
CA ALA A 374 -9.36 -1.65 18.91
C ALA A 374 -9.36 -0.35 18.10
N GLN A 375 -9.42 0.80 18.77
CA GLN A 375 -9.32 2.11 18.15
C GLN A 375 -7.96 2.31 17.45
N GLN A 376 -6.85 1.92 18.09
CA GLN A 376 -5.53 1.96 17.48
C GLN A 376 -5.46 1.07 16.24
N LEU A 377 -6.10 -0.09 16.26
CA LEU A 377 -6.14 -0.98 15.10
C LEU A 377 -6.91 -0.38 13.92
N THR A 378 -8.08 0.25 14.18
CA THR A 378 -8.84 0.97 13.14
C THR A 378 -8.07 2.17 12.59
N THR A 379 -7.40 2.93 13.46
CA THR A 379 -6.55 4.06 13.06
C THR A 379 -5.41 3.60 12.17
N ARG A 380 -4.76 2.48 12.50
CA ARG A 380 -3.67 1.90 11.70
C ARG A 380 -4.15 1.45 10.33
N ALA A 381 -5.30 0.77 10.25
CA ALA A 381 -5.87 0.33 8.98
C ALA A 381 -6.17 1.49 8.01
N LEU A 382 -6.45 2.68 8.53
CA LEU A 382 -6.79 3.87 7.76
C LEU A 382 -5.67 4.92 7.72
N ALA A 383 -4.49 4.63 8.28
CA ALA A 383 -3.40 5.60 8.44
C ALA A 383 -2.96 6.27 7.13
N THR A 384 -3.00 5.52 6.03
CA THR A 384 -2.61 6.03 4.70
C THR A 384 -3.53 7.10 4.12
N LEU A 385 -4.74 7.24 4.65
CA LEU A 385 -5.66 8.33 4.28
C LEU A 385 -5.14 9.73 4.70
N SER A 386 -4.06 9.81 5.46
CA SER A 386 -3.31 11.06 5.69
C SER A 386 -2.63 11.56 4.41
N THR A 387 -2.26 10.67 3.48
CA THR A 387 -1.63 10.99 2.19
C THR A 387 -2.66 11.52 1.20
N VAL A 388 -2.32 12.60 0.48
CA VAL A 388 -3.25 13.29 -0.44
C VAL A 388 -3.68 12.37 -1.59
N ASN A 389 -2.72 11.74 -2.28
CA ASN A 389 -2.99 10.87 -3.43
C ASN A 389 -3.93 9.71 -3.06
N ILE A 390 -3.71 9.08 -1.89
CA ILE A 390 -4.56 7.97 -1.43
C ILE A 390 -5.97 8.45 -1.07
N ARG A 391 -6.11 9.64 -0.49
CA ARG A 391 -7.45 10.23 -0.27
C ARG A 391 -8.18 10.56 -1.56
N GLU A 392 -7.46 11.05 -2.57
CA GLU A 392 -8.01 11.28 -3.91
C GLU A 392 -8.45 9.98 -4.55
N ALA A 393 -7.62 8.93 -4.50
CA ALA A 393 -7.98 7.60 -4.98
C ALA A 393 -9.23 7.01 -4.28
N CYS A 394 -9.54 7.48 -3.06
CA CYS A 394 -10.76 7.10 -2.33
C CYS A 394 -11.96 8.03 -2.58
N THR A 395 -11.89 8.94 -3.56
CA THR A 395 -12.96 9.89 -3.88
C THR A 395 -13.40 9.71 -5.34
N PRO A 396 -14.23 8.68 -5.63
CA PRO A 396 -14.65 8.37 -7.00
C PRO A 396 -15.58 9.45 -7.55
N ASN A 397 -15.49 9.66 -8.85
CA ASN A 397 -16.52 10.32 -9.60
C ASN A 397 -17.62 9.31 -10.02
N ARG A 398 -18.68 9.78 -10.67
CA ARG A 398 -19.79 8.93 -11.09
C ARG A 398 -19.35 7.86 -12.11
N ASN A 399 -18.41 8.20 -12.98
CA ASN A 399 -17.93 7.29 -14.03
C ASN A 399 -17.09 6.15 -13.42
N ASP A 400 -16.27 6.44 -12.41
CA ASP A 400 -15.49 5.42 -11.71
C ASP A 400 -16.38 4.36 -11.06
N ALA A 401 -17.46 4.79 -10.41
CA ALA A 401 -18.42 3.88 -9.79
C ALA A 401 -19.10 2.97 -10.83
N LEU A 402 -19.54 3.55 -11.96
CA LEU A 402 -20.14 2.80 -13.05
C LEU A 402 -19.15 1.83 -13.69
N ALA A 403 -17.91 2.26 -13.94
CA ALA A 403 -16.86 1.43 -14.50
C ALA A 403 -16.57 0.20 -13.62
N LEU A 404 -16.49 0.40 -12.29
CA LEU A 404 -16.30 -0.72 -11.36
C LEU A 404 -17.51 -1.65 -11.28
N ASP A 405 -18.71 -1.15 -11.57
CA ASP A 405 -19.94 -1.94 -11.58
C ASP A 405 -20.08 -2.77 -12.85
N SER A 406 -19.63 -2.27 -13.98
CA SER A 406 -19.89 -2.85 -15.31
C SER A 406 -18.74 -3.69 -15.87
N PHE A 407 -17.46 -3.52 -15.40
CA PHE A 407 -16.30 -4.12 -16.05
C PHE A 407 -16.40 -5.65 -16.24
N ILE A 408 -17.03 -6.37 -15.30
CA ILE A 408 -17.21 -7.82 -15.42
C ILE A 408 -18.10 -8.14 -16.63
N HIS A 409 -19.21 -7.41 -16.80
CA HIS A 409 -20.13 -7.60 -17.94
C HIS A 409 -19.53 -7.17 -19.28
N GLU A 410 -18.64 -6.16 -19.25
CA GLU A 410 -17.97 -5.62 -20.42
C GLU A 410 -16.68 -6.39 -20.79
N GLN A 411 -16.43 -7.54 -20.16
CA GLN A 411 -15.19 -8.33 -20.33
C GLN A 411 -13.91 -7.51 -20.01
N GLY A 412 -14.04 -6.52 -19.16
CA GLY A 412 -12.98 -5.61 -18.79
C GLY A 412 -11.92 -6.24 -17.90
N THR A 413 -10.85 -5.50 -17.70
CA THR A 413 -9.77 -5.89 -16.79
C THR A 413 -9.57 -4.81 -15.73
N LEU A 414 -9.61 -5.22 -14.46
CA LEU A 414 -9.27 -4.36 -13.34
C LEU A 414 -7.86 -4.72 -12.83
N TYR A 415 -6.94 -3.77 -12.96
CA TYR A 415 -5.61 -3.86 -12.36
C TYR A 415 -5.59 -3.15 -11.02
N VAL A 416 -5.06 -3.81 -10.01
CA VAL A 416 -4.86 -3.29 -8.66
C VAL A 416 -3.37 -3.35 -8.37
N VAL A 417 -2.74 -2.18 -8.36
CA VAL A 417 -1.28 -2.06 -8.19
C VAL A 417 -0.97 -1.41 -6.85
N GLY A 418 -0.05 -2.01 -6.11
CA GLY A 418 0.34 -1.52 -4.80
C GLY A 418 1.77 -1.87 -4.42
N GLU A 419 2.28 -1.15 -3.44
CA GLU A 419 3.60 -1.46 -2.87
C GLU A 419 3.60 -2.84 -2.23
N SER A 420 4.74 -3.53 -2.34
CA SER A 420 4.96 -4.78 -1.66
C SER A 420 5.33 -4.54 -0.20
N ILE A 421 4.48 -4.98 0.73
CA ILE A 421 4.62 -4.74 2.17
C ILE A 421 4.74 -6.07 2.90
N GLU A 422 5.89 -6.29 3.55
CA GLU A 422 6.15 -7.51 4.31
C GLU A 422 5.52 -7.46 5.71
N ASP A 423 5.62 -6.33 6.40
CA ASP A 423 5.04 -6.15 7.74
C ASP A 423 3.99 -5.03 7.78
N PRO A 424 2.73 -5.32 7.44
CA PRO A 424 1.65 -4.35 7.47
C PRO A 424 1.19 -3.96 8.88
N ARG A 425 1.63 -4.68 9.90
CA ARG A 425 1.30 -4.33 11.29
C ARG A 425 2.08 -3.09 11.74
N THR A 426 3.28 -2.91 11.21
CA THR A 426 4.10 -1.71 11.47
C THR A 426 3.78 -0.59 10.49
N SER A 427 3.73 -0.89 9.19
CA SER A 427 3.46 0.10 8.14
C SER A 427 2.56 -0.51 7.04
N PRO A 428 1.24 -0.38 7.15
CA PRO A 428 0.32 -1.07 6.24
C PRO A 428 0.26 -0.46 4.83
N GLY A 429 0.77 0.75 4.62
CA GLY A 429 0.65 1.43 3.33
C GLY A 429 -0.80 1.45 2.82
N ALA A 430 -1.00 1.31 1.53
CA ALA A 430 -2.32 1.22 0.92
C ALA A 430 -2.94 -0.20 1.00
N MET A 431 -2.21 -1.22 1.52
CA MET A 431 -2.65 -2.62 1.54
C MET A 431 -4.07 -2.82 2.10
N PRO A 432 -4.52 -2.18 3.21
CA PRO A 432 -5.89 -2.31 3.69
C PRO A 432 -6.95 -1.90 2.66
N LEU A 433 -6.70 -0.81 1.92
CA LEU A 433 -7.61 -0.33 0.88
C LEU A 433 -7.64 -1.28 -0.31
N LEU A 434 -6.48 -1.78 -0.75
CA LEU A 434 -6.35 -2.75 -1.83
C LEU A 434 -7.06 -4.04 -1.48
N THR A 435 -6.84 -4.59 -0.28
CA THR A 435 -7.51 -5.80 0.20
C THR A 435 -9.02 -5.62 0.24
N ALA A 436 -9.52 -4.50 0.75
CA ALA A 436 -10.95 -4.23 0.81
C ALA A 436 -11.60 -4.06 -0.57
N LEU A 437 -10.92 -3.40 -1.53
CA LEU A 437 -11.39 -3.29 -2.90
C LEU A 437 -11.48 -4.66 -3.55
N VAL A 438 -10.39 -5.42 -3.53
CA VAL A 438 -10.33 -6.73 -4.18
C VAL A 438 -11.34 -7.70 -3.57
N SER A 439 -11.45 -7.75 -2.22
CA SER A 439 -12.48 -8.54 -1.53
C SER A 439 -13.90 -8.16 -2.00
N SER A 440 -14.16 -6.87 -2.24
CA SER A 440 -15.47 -6.43 -2.72
C SER A 440 -15.76 -6.83 -4.16
N VAL A 441 -14.73 -6.88 -5.02
CA VAL A 441 -14.85 -7.34 -6.41
C VAL A 441 -15.11 -8.85 -6.45
N VAL A 442 -14.35 -9.62 -5.66
CA VAL A 442 -14.55 -11.07 -5.52
C VAL A 442 -15.96 -11.39 -5.02
N GLU A 443 -16.41 -10.70 -3.98
CA GLU A 443 -17.74 -10.89 -3.42
C GLU A 443 -18.87 -10.53 -4.41
N ARG A 444 -18.64 -9.52 -5.24
CA ARG A 444 -19.54 -9.20 -6.35
C ARG A 444 -19.59 -10.33 -7.37
N GLY A 445 -18.43 -10.87 -7.77
CA GLY A 445 -18.35 -12.01 -8.68
C GLY A 445 -19.11 -13.23 -8.12
N ARG A 446 -18.95 -13.53 -6.83
CA ARG A 446 -19.69 -14.62 -6.16
C ARG A 446 -21.21 -14.41 -6.22
N ARG A 447 -21.68 -13.21 -5.88
CA ARG A 447 -23.11 -12.88 -5.94
C ARG A 447 -23.66 -12.93 -7.35
N MET A 448 -22.87 -12.58 -8.36
CA MET A 448 -23.25 -12.72 -9.76
C MET A 448 -23.36 -14.20 -10.16
N ALA A 449 -22.40 -15.04 -9.75
CA ALA A 449 -22.43 -16.48 -9.96
C ALA A 449 -23.67 -17.12 -9.32
N GLU A 450 -24.00 -16.77 -8.07
CA GLU A 450 -25.16 -17.26 -7.34
C GLU A 450 -26.49 -16.90 -8.01
N ARG A 451 -26.56 -15.76 -8.71
CA ARG A 451 -27.74 -15.31 -9.44
C ARG A 451 -27.84 -15.90 -10.84
N SER A 452 -26.76 -16.46 -11.36
CA SER A 452 -26.73 -17.13 -12.65
C SER A 452 -27.46 -18.47 -12.57
N SER A 453 -28.14 -18.83 -13.64
CA SER A 453 -28.84 -20.13 -13.74
C SER A 453 -27.91 -21.33 -13.68
N SER A 454 -26.64 -21.16 -14.03
CA SER A 454 -25.60 -22.18 -13.97
C SER A 454 -24.85 -22.23 -12.63
N GLY A 455 -25.13 -21.29 -11.71
CA GLY A 455 -24.39 -21.15 -10.44
C GLY A 455 -22.93 -20.66 -10.61
N ARG A 456 -22.55 -20.20 -11.83
CA ARG A 456 -21.20 -19.75 -12.15
C ARG A 456 -21.21 -18.51 -13.03
N LEU A 457 -20.09 -17.77 -13.02
CA LEU A 457 -19.88 -16.68 -13.98
C LEU A 457 -19.62 -17.23 -15.39
N ASP A 458 -20.28 -16.63 -16.39
CA ASP A 458 -20.09 -16.91 -17.79
C ASP A 458 -20.17 -15.58 -18.59
N PRO A 459 -19.06 -15.14 -19.23
CA PRO A 459 -17.73 -15.73 -19.21
C PRO A 459 -17.06 -15.68 -17.81
N PRO A 460 -16.13 -16.62 -17.53
CA PRO A 460 -15.47 -16.68 -16.25
C PRO A 460 -14.54 -15.48 -16.01
N MET A 461 -14.53 -14.95 -14.78
CA MET A 461 -13.62 -13.90 -14.35
C MET A 461 -12.30 -14.50 -13.84
N THR A 462 -11.21 -14.31 -14.58
CA THR A 462 -9.89 -14.80 -14.20
C THR A 462 -9.25 -13.92 -13.14
N LEU A 463 -8.76 -14.52 -12.04
CA LEU A 463 -8.02 -13.83 -10.99
C LEU A 463 -6.53 -14.14 -11.12
N VAL A 464 -5.70 -13.15 -11.44
CA VAL A 464 -4.24 -13.24 -11.48
C VAL A 464 -3.67 -12.42 -10.32
N LEU A 465 -3.20 -13.11 -9.29
CA LEU A 465 -2.89 -12.55 -7.98
C LEU A 465 -1.37 -12.60 -7.75
N ASP A 466 -0.62 -11.71 -8.42
CA ASP A 466 0.84 -11.61 -8.25
C ASP A 466 1.20 -10.85 -6.98
N ASP A 467 2.05 -11.45 -6.17
CA ASP A 467 2.52 -10.94 -4.87
C ASP A 467 1.37 -10.63 -3.88
N VAL A 468 0.26 -11.38 -4.00
CA VAL A 468 -0.99 -11.10 -3.28
C VAL A 468 -0.81 -11.01 -1.76
N ALA A 469 0.08 -11.82 -1.20
CA ALA A 469 0.38 -11.81 0.23
C ALA A 469 1.01 -10.50 0.73
N ALA A 470 1.68 -9.77 -0.16
CA ALA A 470 2.38 -8.52 0.16
C ALA A 470 1.67 -7.27 -0.39
N VAL A 471 0.67 -7.42 -1.27
CA VAL A 471 -0.06 -6.29 -1.87
C VAL A 471 -1.49 -6.20 -1.34
N ALA A 472 -2.23 -7.31 -1.37
CA ALA A 472 -3.64 -7.36 -0.97
C ALA A 472 -4.00 -8.76 -0.46
N PRO A 473 -3.64 -9.14 0.76
CA PRO A 473 -3.91 -10.46 1.31
C PRO A 473 -5.42 -10.70 1.45
N LEU A 474 -5.97 -11.53 0.56
CA LEU A 474 -7.38 -11.85 0.53
C LEU A 474 -7.72 -12.91 1.58
N PRO A 475 -8.69 -12.65 2.48
CA PRO A 475 -9.15 -13.69 3.40
C PRO A 475 -9.75 -14.89 2.67
N GLN A 476 -10.41 -14.65 1.53
CA GLN A 476 -11.09 -15.66 0.73
C GLN A 476 -10.16 -16.47 -0.18
N LEU A 477 -8.85 -16.22 -0.19
CA LEU A 477 -7.92 -16.86 -1.12
C LEU A 477 -7.95 -18.40 -1.02
N PRO A 478 -7.94 -19.03 0.18
CA PRO A 478 -8.02 -20.49 0.28
C PRO A 478 -9.27 -21.07 -0.38
N GLU A 479 -10.43 -20.44 -0.17
CA GLU A 479 -11.70 -20.85 -0.78
C GLU A 479 -11.70 -20.66 -2.31
N LEU A 480 -11.13 -19.54 -2.80
CA LEU A 480 -11.01 -19.27 -4.23
C LEU A 480 -10.13 -20.31 -4.93
N LEU A 481 -9.05 -20.74 -4.29
CA LEU A 481 -8.16 -21.78 -4.82
C LEU A 481 -8.86 -23.15 -4.83
N ALA A 482 -9.68 -23.44 -3.82
CA ALA A 482 -10.36 -24.72 -3.69
C ALA A 482 -11.58 -24.86 -4.62
N SER A 483 -12.40 -23.82 -4.78
CA SER A 483 -13.70 -23.90 -5.45
C SER A 483 -14.02 -22.73 -6.39
N GLY A 484 -13.09 -21.79 -6.55
CA GLY A 484 -13.32 -20.59 -7.39
C GLY A 484 -13.56 -20.94 -8.86
N ALA A 485 -12.83 -21.90 -9.40
CA ALA A 485 -12.97 -22.33 -10.80
C ALA A 485 -14.38 -22.87 -11.11
N ASP A 486 -14.99 -23.61 -10.20
CA ASP A 486 -16.35 -24.13 -10.34
C ASP A 486 -17.40 -23.02 -10.41
N ARG A 487 -17.14 -21.93 -9.69
CA ARG A 487 -17.99 -20.73 -9.69
C ARG A 487 -17.69 -19.75 -10.84
N GLY A 488 -16.78 -20.12 -11.75
CA GLY A 488 -16.35 -19.25 -12.86
C GLY A 488 -15.37 -18.15 -12.43
N MET A 489 -14.61 -18.38 -11.37
CA MET A 489 -13.53 -17.50 -10.88
C MET A 489 -12.21 -18.28 -10.78
N PRO A 490 -11.64 -18.75 -11.91
CA PRO A 490 -10.36 -19.43 -11.90
C PRO A 490 -9.28 -18.49 -11.34
N THR A 491 -8.51 -19.00 -10.38
CA THR A 491 -7.58 -18.19 -9.58
C THR A 491 -6.16 -18.73 -9.71
N LEU A 492 -5.22 -17.86 -10.06
CA LEU A 492 -3.79 -18.08 -10.05
C LEU A 492 -3.14 -17.18 -9.00
N ALA A 493 -2.58 -17.76 -7.95
CA ALA A 493 -1.84 -17.04 -6.93
C ALA A 493 -0.33 -17.22 -7.10
N LEU A 494 0.40 -16.11 -7.17
CA LEU A 494 1.85 -16.10 -7.33
C LEU A 494 2.45 -15.50 -6.05
N LEU A 495 3.22 -16.30 -5.33
CA LEU A 495 3.80 -15.98 -4.03
C LEU A 495 5.32 -16.07 -4.09
N ARG A 496 6.01 -15.38 -3.21
CA ARG A 496 7.47 -15.42 -3.11
C ARG A 496 7.96 -16.71 -2.49
N SER A 497 7.28 -17.16 -1.44
CA SER A 497 7.65 -18.39 -0.72
C SER A 497 6.44 -18.99 0.01
N ARG A 498 6.59 -20.24 0.44
CA ARG A 498 5.58 -20.93 1.26
C ARG A 498 5.45 -20.29 2.65
N GLU A 499 6.54 -19.76 3.19
CA GLU A 499 6.57 -19.08 4.49
C GLU A 499 5.73 -17.81 4.45
N GLN A 500 5.80 -17.05 3.34
CA GLN A 500 4.95 -15.88 3.13
C GLN A 500 3.46 -16.27 3.11
N GLY A 501 3.11 -17.37 2.44
CA GLY A 501 1.74 -17.90 2.44
C GLY A 501 1.28 -18.27 3.84
N ARG A 502 2.06 -19.06 4.58
CA ARG A 502 1.74 -19.45 5.96
C ARG A 502 1.61 -18.27 6.92
N ALA A 503 2.41 -17.23 6.73
CA ALA A 503 2.33 -16.02 7.56
C ALA A 503 1.01 -15.26 7.39
N ARG A 504 0.41 -15.31 6.18
CA ARG A 504 -0.86 -14.62 5.86
C ARG A 504 -2.08 -15.49 6.10
N TRP A 505 -2.00 -16.79 5.81
CA TRP A 505 -3.09 -17.78 5.99
C TRP A 505 -2.61 -18.92 6.91
N PRO A 506 -2.43 -18.63 8.23
CA PRO A 506 -1.83 -19.59 9.15
C PRO A 506 -2.73 -20.77 9.48
N HIS A 507 -4.02 -20.67 9.16
CA HIS A 507 -5.02 -21.71 9.46
C HIS A 507 -5.42 -22.52 8.23
N ASP A 508 -4.93 -22.16 7.05
CA ASP A 508 -5.29 -22.76 5.78
C ASP A 508 -4.03 -23.24 5.06
N GLU A 509 -4.04 -24.49 4.61
CA GLU A 509 -3.01 -24.97 3.68
C GLU A 509 -3.40 -24.55 2.26
N LEU A 510 -2.57 -23.72 1.66
CA LEU A 510 -2.75 -23.37 0.25
C LEU A 510 -2.36 -24.58 -0.60
N PRO A 511 -3.20 -24.99 -1.58
CA PRO A 511 -2.90 -26.12 -2.48
C PRO A 511 -1.63 -25.79 -3.28
N VAL A 512 -0.78 -26.80 -3.45
CA VAL A 512 0.52 -26.68 -4.15
C VAL A 512 0.45 -27.48 -5.44
#